data_f7764a68a5580c8b49c4888ef8ff5a1e
#
_entry.id   f7764a68a5580c8b49c4888ef8ff5a1e
#
_cell.length_a   1.000
_cell.length_b   1.000
_cell.length_c   1.000
_cell.angle_alpha   90.00
_cell.angle_beta   90.00
_cell.angle_gamma   90.00
#
_symmetry.space_group_name_H-M   'P 1'
#
loop_
_entity.id
_entity.type
_entity.pdbx_description
1 polymer ?
#
loop_
_entity_poly.entity_id
_entity_poly.type
_entity_poly.pdbx_seq_one_letter_code
_entity_poly.pdbx_strand_id
1 'polypeptide(L)'
;MFLPLRDDNPVNRIGFQFVTVGLIAACTIIWVVQWLGGNQFDAELIFRLGMIPVTVLGELRREPDMVTVTPWLTIVTSMFLHGGFMHLFGNMLYLWIFGDNVEDAMGHWRFAVFYLLCGAVAALTHAAVEPTSQVPTIGASGAVSGVLGAYFMLHPKRGVWILVFFMPIRFPAWGVLGLWIGYQVFNALAAGPAGGGVAWYAHIGGFAAGALLVVPLRKRGVPLFDRGYVRHRRRTPYQPPPEAETPGAGPWEEPPADSAPDPEADGDAPWQEPPAARPNGGDPQHQGGARGPWGRRPRGPWSRRD
;
A
#
# COMPACT_ATOMS: atom_id res chain seq x y z
N MET A 1 15.72 2.40 -15.17
CA MET A 1 14.55 2.75 -14.32
C MET A 1 14.67 1.93 -13.05
N PHE A 2 14.64 2.55 -11.87
CA PHE A 2 14.67 1.83 -10.60
C PHE A 2 13.26 1.33 -10.32
N LEU A 3 13.09 0.03 -10.08
CA LEU A 3 11.81 -0.57 -9.76
C LEU A 3 11.69 -0.64 -8.22
N PRO A 4 10.85 0.17 -7.59
CA PRO A 4 10.59 0.03 -6.16
C PRO A 4 9.79 -1.25 -5.92
N LEU A 5 10.10 -1.95 -4.83
CA LEU A 5 9.45 -3.20 -4.44
C LEU A 5 8.53 -3.01 -3.24
N ARG A 6 9.00 -2.26 -2.25
CA ARG A 6 8.26 -1.93 -1.01
C ARG A 6 9.02 -0.85 -0.24
N ASP A 7 8.35 -0.24 0.69
CA ASP A 7 8.98 0.57 1.73
C ASP A 7 8.94 -0.11 3.11
N ASP A 8 9.65 0.48 4.08
CA ASP A 8 9.69 -0.01 5.47
C ASP A 8 8.81 0.87 6.39
N ASN A 9 7.81 1.54 5.85
CA ASN A 9 6.99 2.48 6.60
C ASN A 9 5.59 1.89 6.86
N PRO A 10 5.29 1.41 8.07
CA PRO A 10 3.99 0.83 8.35
C PRO A 10 2.89 1.89 8.41
N VAL A 11 1.73 1.57 7.90
CA VAL A 11 0.49 2.34 8.07
C VAL A 11 0.05 2.28 9.53
N ASN A 12 -0.26 3.42 10.15
CA ASN A 12 -0.49 3.49 11.60
C ASN A 12 -1.79 4.21 12.02
N ARG A 13 -2.39 5.02 11.15
CA ARG A 13 -3.51 5.91 11.48
C ARG A 13 -4.81 5.55 10.78
N ILE A 14 -4.73 4.82 9.68
CA ILE A 14 -5.88 4.27 8.96
C ILE A 14 -5.87 2.76 9.07
N GLY A 15 -7.04 2.12 9.05
CA GLY A 15 -7.14 0.66 9.07
C GLY A 15 -6.86 0.02 7.71
N PHE A 16 -7.15 0.75 6.63
CA PHE A 16 -6.97 0.30 5.25
C PHE A 16 -6.91 1.52 4.31
N GLN A 17 -6.16 1.42 3.21
CA GLN A 17 -5.93 2.49 2.22
C GLN A 17 -7.01 2.47 1.12
N PHE A 18 -8.25 2.85 1.47
CA PHE A 18 -9.40 2.75 0.56
C PHE A 18 -9.26 3.59 -0.69
N VAL A 19 -8.71 4.81 -0.58
CA VAL A 19 -8.60 5.72 -1.74
C VAL A 19 -7.49 5.26 -2.66
N THR A 20 -6.33 4.86 -2.13
CA THR A 20 -5.23 4.29 -2.90
C THR A 20 -5.70 3.08 -3.71
N VAL A 21 -6.37 2.12 -3.06
CA VAL A 21 -6.91 0.92 -3.73
C VAL A 21 -8.01 1.29 -4.73
N GLY A 22 -8.89 2.23 -4.38
CA GLY A 22 -9.96 2.70 -5.27
C GLY A 22 -9.41 3.35 -6.55
N LEU A 23 -8.35 4.17 -6.45
CA LEU A 23 -7.68 4.78 -7.59
C LEU A 23 -7.02 3.74 -8.48
N ILE A 24 -6.31 2.76 -7.88
CA ILE A 24 -5.70 1.65 -8.60
C ILE A 24 -6.77 0.84 -9.35
N ALA A 25 -7.86 0.51 -8.67
CA ALA A 25 -8.96 -0.23 -9.28
C ALA A 25 -9.60 0.56 -10.44
N ALA A 26 -9.86 1.86 -10.26
CA ALA A 26 -10.44 2.71 -11.29
C ALA A 26 -9.54 2.80 -12.53
N CYS A 27 -8.24 3.07 -12.36
CA CYS A 27 -7.28 3.12 -13.47
C CYS A 27 -7.19 1.76 -14.18
N THR A 28 -7.16 0.66 -13.42
CA THR A 28 -7.08 -0.69 -13.99
C THR A 28 -8.34 -1.05 -14.78
N ILE A 29 -9.53 -0.76 -14.24
CA ILE A 29 -10.81 -1.03 -14.93
C ILE A 29 -10.90 -0.21 -16.22
N ILE A 30 -10.57 1.08 -16.17
CA ILE A 30 -10.61 1.95 -17.35
C ILE A 30 -9.62 1.45 -18.42
N TRP A 31 -8.41 1.07 -18.01
CA TRP A 31 -7.43 0.53 -18.94
C TRP A 31 -7.87 -0.81 -19.54
N VAL A 32 -8.52 -1.69 -18.79
CA VAL A 32 -9.10 -2.92 -19.33
C VAL A 32 -10.16 -2.61 -20.38
N VAL A 33 -11.00 -1.60 -20.15
CA VAL A 33 -11.98 -1.12 -21.15
C VAL A 33 -11.29 -0.60 -22.42
N GLN A 34 -10.22 0.22 -22.27
CA GLN A 34 -9.40 0.69 -23.39
C GLN A 34 -8.85 -0.50 -24.20
N TRP A 35 -8.26 -1.48 -23.53
CA TRP A 35 -7.64 -2.65 -24.15
C TRP A 35 -8.66 -3.55 -24.86
N LEU A 36 -9.82 -3.82 -24.24
CA LEU A 36 -10.89 -4.64 -24.83
C LEU A 36 -11.56 -3.97 -26.02
N GLY A 37 -11.61 -2.63 -26.05
CA GLY A 37 -12.17 -1.87 -27.15
C GLY A 37 -11.32 -1.87 -28.42
N GLY A 38 -10.06 -2.26 -28.29
CA GLY A 38 -9.10 -2.30 -29.41
C GLY A 38 -8.52 -0.92 -29.77
N ASN A 39 -7.56 -0.91 -30.67
CA ASN A 39 -6.72 0.25 -30.96
C ASN A 39 -7.49 1.51 -31.42
N GLN A 40 -8.54 1.32 -32.23
CA GLN A 40 -9.31 2.47 -32.72
C GLN A 40 -10.13 3.12 -31.59
N PHE A 41 -10.81 2.31 -30.78
CA PHE A 41 -11.55 2.78 -29.60
C PHE A 41 -10.63 3.45 -28.59
N ASP A 42 -9.47 2.86 -28.32
CA ASP A 42 -8.48 3.41 -27.39
C ASP A 42 -7.98 4.77 -27.87
N ALA A 43 -7.60 4.90 -29.13
CA ALA A 43 -7.16 6.17 -29.72
C ALA A 43 -8.24 7.25 -29.64
N GLU A 44 -9.49 6.91 -29.94
CA GLU A 44 -10.64 7.82 -29.83
C GLU A 44 -10.90 8.23 -28.40
N LEU A 45 -10.85 7.29 -27.45
CA LEU A 45 -11.05 7.57 -26.02
C LEU A 45 -9.95 8.50 -25.47
N ILE A 46 -8.70 8.23 -25.84
CA ILE A 46 -7.56 9.08 -25.49
C ILE A 46 -7.71 10.49 -26.05
N PHE A 47 -8.13 10.61 -27.30
CA PHE A 47 -8.35 11.92 -27.90
C PHE A 47 -9.52 12.68 -27.27
N ARG A 48 -10.61 12.01 -26.91
CA ARG A 48 -11.81 12.64 -26.30
C ARG A 48 -11.61 13.02 -24.85
N LEU A 49 -10.94 12.19 -24.05
CA LEU A 49 -10.83 12.31 -22.58
C LEU A 49 -9.43 12.69 -22.10
N GLY A 50 -8.41 12.62 -22.96
CA GLY A 50 -7.06 13.08 -22.66
C GLY A 50 -6.98 14.61 -22.61
N MET A 51 -6.09 15.12 -21.76
CA MET A 51 -5.84 16.56 -21.64
C MET A 51 -5.00 17.04 -22.81
N ILE A 52 -5.52 17.93 -23.65
CA ILE A 52 -4.81 18.56 -24.75
C ILE A 52 -4.53 20.01 -24.38
N PRO A 53 -3.24 20.42 -24.26
CA PRO A 53 -2.86 21.75 -23.79
C PRO A 53 -3.55 22.89 -24.52
N VAL A 54 -3.49 22.93 -25.85
CA VAL A 54 -4.05 23.99 -26.66
C VAL A 54 -5.56 24.15 -26.51
N THR A 55 -6.28 23.06 -26.18
CA THR A 55 -7.73 23.12 -25.97
C THR A 55 -8.11 23.56 -24.56
N VAL A 56 -7.31 23.15 -23.56
CA VAL A 56 -7.51 23.57 -22.16
C VAL A 56 -7.23 25.05 -21.99
N LEU A 57 -6.23 25.58 -22.69
CA LEU A 57 -5.89 27.01 -22.68
C LEU A 57 -6.84 27.86 -23.56
N GLY A 58 -7.72 27.23 -24.33
CA GLY A 58 -8.77 27.89 -25.10
C GLY A 58 -8.32 28.47 -26.46
N GLU A 59 -7.10 28.14 -26.91
CA GLU A 59 -6.55 28.61 -28.19
C GLU A 59 -7.15 27.84 -29.37
N LEU A 60 -7.61 26.59 -29.15
CA LEU A 60 -8.25 25.78 -30.16
C LEU A 60 -9.59 25.24 -29.64
N ARG A 61 -10.67 25.44 -30.41
CA ARG A 61 -11.96 24.78 -30.16
C ARG A 61 -12.05 23.50 -30.97
N ARG A 62 -12.44 22.41 -30.30
CA ARG A 62 -12.74 21.15 -30.97
C ARG A 62 -14.11 21.23 -31.67
N GLU A 63 -14.25 20.47 -32.75
CA GLU A 63 -15.55 20.26 -33.37
C GLU A 63 -16.54 19.66 -32.36
N PRO A 64 -17.83 20.09 -32.39
CA PRO A 64 -18.83 19.69 -31.41
C PRO A 64 -19.03 18.18 -31.26
N ASP A 65 -18.90 17.41 -32.34
CA ASP A 65 -18.99 15.95 -32.38
C ASP A 65 -17.79 15.24 -31.74
N MET A 66 -16.66 15.94 -31.60
CA MET A 66 -15.45 15.44 -30.93
C MET A 66 -15.38 15.78 -29.43
N VAL A 67 -16.35 16.56 -28.94
CA VAL A 67 -16.38 17.00 -27.53
C VAL A 67 -17.28 16.08 -26.72
N THR A 68 -16.68 15.16 -25.95
CA THR A 68 -17.42 14.33 -24.99
C THR A 68 -17.57 15.04 -23.63
N VAL A 69 -16.53 15.78 -23.23
CA VAL A 69 -16.49 16.56 -21.98
C VAL A 69 -15.83 17.91 -22.22
N THR A 70 -16.10 18.88 -21.35
CA THR A 70 -15.45 20.20 -21.45
C THR A 70 -13.92 20.05 -21.32
N PRO A 71 -13.12 20.90 -21.99
CA PRO A 71 -11.65 20.80 -21.93
C PRO A 71 -11.10 20.78 -20.50
N TRP A 72 -11.64 21.57 -19.58
CA TRP A 72 -11.22 21.58 -18.17
C TRP A 72 -11.46 20.26 -17.45
N LEU A 73 -12.50 19.52 -17.81
CA LEU A 73 -12.78 18.22 -17.21
C LEU A 73 -11.78 17.16 -17.69
N THR A 74 -11.16 17.37 -18.87
CA THR A 74 -10.09 16.46 -19.35
C THR A 74 -8.85 16.45 -18.48
N ILE A 75 -8.63 17.50 -17.67
CA ILE A 75 -7.60 17.51 -16.64
C ILE A 75 -7.78 16.35 -15.66
N VAL A 76 -9.02 16.04 -15.30
CA VAL A 76 -9.34 14.95 -14.38
C VAL A 76 -9.43 13.62 -15.10
N THR A 77 -10.14 13.55 -16.23
CA THR A 77 -10.36 12.28 -16.94
C THR A 77 -9.05 11.68 -17.47
N SER A 78 -8.12 12.53 -17.90
CA SER A 78 -6.79 12.11 -18.37
C SER A 78 -5.97 11.33 -17.33
N MET A 79 -6.20 11.58 -16.04
CA MET A 79 -5.47 10.90 -14.97
C MET A 79 -5.79 9.40 -14.90
N PHE A 80 -6.89 8.95 -15.47
CA PHE A 80 -7.35 7.56 -15.42
C PHE A 80 -7.05 6.77 -16.69
N LEU A 81 -6.67 7.44 -17.79
CA LEU A 81 -6.31 6.81 -19.06
C LEU A 81 -4.83 6.39 -19.08
N HIS A 82 -4.52 5.28 -19.73
CA HIS A 82 -3.14 4.80 -19.82
C HIS A 82 -2.82 4.27 -21.23
N GLY A 83 -1.70 4.72 -21.79
CA GLY A 83 -1.27 4.39 -23.14
C GLY A 83 -0.66 3.00 -23.31
N GLY A 84 -0.80 2.10 -22.30
CA GLY A 84 -0.33 0.72 -22.38
C GLY A 84 -0.06 0.10 -21.01
N PHE A 85 0.12 -1.23 -21.01
CA PHE A 85 0.27 -2.01 -19.78
C PHE A 85 1.44 -1.53 -18.90
N MET A 86 2.61 -1.27 -19.46
CA MET A 86 3.77 -0.83 -18.67
C MET A 86 3.59 0.56 -18.10
N HIS A 87 2.84 1.44 -18.78
CA HIS A 87 2.48 2.76 -18.27
C HIS A 87 1.53 2.64 -17.07
N LEU A 88 0.48 1.83 -17.18
CA LEU A 88 -0.42 1.51 -16.06
C LEU A 88 0.34 0.88 -14.90
N PHE A 89 1.09 -0.20 -15.17
CA PHE A 89 1.82 -0.96 -14.15
C PHE A 89 2.76 -0.06 -13.36
N GLY A 90 3.55 0.77 -14.03
CA GLY A 90 4.44 1.71 -13.37
C GLY A 90 3.69 2.67 -12.44
N ASN A 91 2.62 3.30 -12.91
CA ASN A 91 1.82 4.20 -12.09
C ASN A 91 1.21 3.50 -10.88
N MET A 92 0.61 2.34 -11.07
CA MET A 92 -0.05 1.59 -9.99
C MET A 92 0.95 1.06 -8.96
N LEU A 93 2.12 0.63 -9.40
CA LEU A 93 3.19 0.19 -8.51
C LEU A 93 3.67 1.32 -7.59
N TYR A 94 3.95 2.50 -8.14
CA TYR A 94 4.37 3.64 -7.34
C TYR A 94 3.24 4.11 -6.42
N LEU A 95 2.01 4.14 -6.90
CA LEU A 95 0.84 4.50 -6.08
C LEU A 95 0.62 3.49 -4.94
N TRP A 96 0.80 2.20 -5.20
CA TRP A 96 0.70 1.14 -4.20
C TRP A 96 1.72 1.28 -3.07
N ILE A 97 3.00 1.57 -3.42
CA ILE A 97 4.10 1.60 -2.44
C ILE A 97 4.12 2.87 -1.62
N PHE A 98 3.73 4.00 -2.19
CA PHE A 98 3.86 5.30 -1.53
C PHE A 98 2.52 5.94 -1.15
N GLY A 99 1.44 5.54 -1.81
CA GLY A 99 0.12 6.14 -1.63
C GLY A 99 -0.50 5.85 -0.27
N ASP A 100 -0.35 4.65 0.25
CA ASP A 100 -0.88 4.21 1.54
C ASP A 100 -0.35 5.07 2.70
N ASN A 101 0.92 5.39 2.69
CA ASN A 101 1.57 6.21 3.70
C ASN A 101 1.16 7.68 3.64
N VAL A 102 0.95 8.22 2.44
CA VAL A 102 0.45 9.59 2.27
C VAL A 102 -1.03 9.65 2.65
N GLU A 103 -1.82 8.64 2.29
CA GLU A 103 -3.21 8.48 2.73
C GLU A 103 -3.30 8.35 4.26
N ASP A 104 -2.41 7.58 4.91
CA ASP A 104 -2.32 7.48 6.37
C ASP A 104 -2.06 8.84 7.03
N ALA A 105 -1.16 9.63 6.44
CA ALA A 105 -0.79 10.93 6.94
C ALA A 105 -1.92 11.97 6.84
N MET A 106 -2.77 11.87 5.81
CA MET A 106 -3.86 12.83 5.54
C MET A 106 -5.24 12.32 5.97
N GLY A 107 -5.48 11.02 5.86
CA GLY A 107 -6.79 10.36 5.87
C GLY A 107 -7.46 10.41 4.50
N HIS A 108 -8.43 9.54 4.29
CA HIS A 108 -9.02 9.21 3.00
C HIS A 108 -9.47 10.43 2.19
N TRP A 109 -10.35 11.27 2.76
CA TRP A 109 -10.92 12.41 2.04
C TRP A 109 -9.87 13.43 1.61
N ARG A 110 -8.96 13.80 2.51
CA ARG A 110 -7.91 14.78 2.18
C ARG A 110 -6.94 14.22 1.14
N PHE A 111 -6.66 12.92 1.19
CA PHE A 111 -5.82 12.27 0.21
C PHE A 111 -6.47 12.24 -1.18
N ALA A 112 -7.78 11.97 -1.28
CA ALA A 112 -8.50 12.03 -2.56
C ALA A 112 -8.42 13.44 -3.18
N VAL A 113 -8.70 14.49 -2.39
CA VAL A 113 -8.57 15.88 -2.84
C VAL A 113 -7.13 16.22 -3.22
N PHE A 114 -6.17 15.82 -2.38
CA PHE A 114 -4.75 16.01 -2.63
C PHE A 114 -4.31 15.39 -3.98
N TYR A 115 -4.70 14.14 -4.25
CA TYR A 115 -4.37 13.43 -5.48
C TYR A 115 -4.89 14.18 -6.72
N LEU A 116 -6.15 14.59 -6.70
CA LEU A 116 -6.76 15.35 -7.79
C LEU A 116 -6.09 16.72 -8.00
N LEU A 117 -5.78 17.44 -6.92
CA LEU A 117 -5.09 18.73 -7.00
C LEU A 117 -3.69 18.58 -7.56
N CYS A 118 -2.93 17.57 -7.12
CA CYS A 118 -1.59 17.30 -7.66
C CYS A 118 -1.65 17.00 -9.16
N GLY A 119 -2.60 16.19 -9.60
CA GLY A 119 -2.79 15.89 -11.01
C GLY A 119 -3.21 17.12 -11.82
N ALA A 120 -4.09 17.96 -11.27
CA ALA A 120 -4.49 19.21 -11.93
C ALA A 120 -3.31 20.18 -12.08
N VAL A 121 -2.52 20.39 -11.03
CA VAL A 121 -1.32 21.22 -11.10
C VAL A 121 -0.31 20.65 -12.10
N ALA A 122 -0.10 19.33 -12.11
CA ALA A 122 0.75 18.65 -13.06
C ALA A 122 0.32 18.91 -14.51
N ALA A 123 -0.95 18.72 -14.82
CA ALA A 123 -1.52 18.94 -16.14
C ALA A 123 -1.38 20.41 -16.57
N LEU A 124 -1.68 21.35 -15.67
CA LEU A 124 -1.54 22.79 -15.95
C LEU A 124 -0.08 23.21 -16.12
N THR A 125 0.85 22.61 -15.35
CA THR A 125 2.29 22.87 -15.55
C THR A 125 2.74 22.42 -16.93
N HIS A 126 2.32 21.25 -17.40
CA HIS A 126 2.61 20.78 -18.73
C HIS A 126 2.00 21.69 -19.81
N ALA A 127 0.71 22.03 -19.67
CA ALA A 127 0.04 22.94 -20.61
C ALA A 127 0.69 24.33 -20.67
N ALA A 128 1.18 24.86 -19.54
CA ALA A 128 1.87 26.14 -19.53
C ALA A 128 3.24 26.13 -20.23
N VAL A 129 3.93 24.98 -20.24
CA VAL A 129 5.22 24.82 -20.95
C VAL A 129 5.03 24.51 -22.43
N GLU A 130 3.98 23.76 -22.77
CA GLU A 130 3.67 23.35 -24.15
C GLU A 130 2.27 23.86 -24.59
N PRO A 131 2.04 25.19 -24.59
CA PRO A 131 0.69 25.75 -24.75
C PRO A 131 0.04 25.41 -26.09
N THR A 132 0.83 25.25 -27.15
CA THR A 132 0.37 24.97 -28.50
C THR A 132 0.28 23.49 -28.82
N SER A 133 0.61 22.60 -27.87
CA SER A 133 0.60 21.15 -28.07
C SER A 133 -0.82 20.66 -28.32
N GLN A 134 -0.99 19.87 -29.38
CA GLN A 134 -2.21 19.17 -29.74
C GLN A 134 -2.17 17.69 -29.35
N VAL A 135 -1.09 17.24 -28.72
CA VAL A 135 -0.91 15.86 -28.29
C VAL A 135 -1.67 15.62 -26.98
N PRO A 136 -2.56 14.60 -26.90
CA PRO A 136 -3.22 14.26 -25.65
C PRO A 136 -2.23 13.79 -24.61
N THR A 137 -2.26 14.39 -23.43
CA THR A 137 -1.52 13.95 -22.25
C THR A 137 -2.43 13.11 -21.38
N ILE A 138 -1.98 11.90 -21.02
CA ILE A 138 -2.72 10.91 -20.25
C ILE A 138 -1.84 10.25 -19.19
N GLY A 139 -2.48 9.71 -18.17
CA GLY A 139 -1.83 8.92 -17.12
C GLY A 139 -1.96 9.51 -15.72
N ALA A 140 -1.95 8.64 -14.75
CA ALA A 140 -1.94 8.99 -13.33
C ALA A 140 -0.64 9.65 -12.88
N SER A 141 0.41 9.63 -13.70
CA SER A 141 1.80 9.90 -13.31
C SER A 141 2.04 11.29 -12.71
N GLY A 142 1.31 12.32 -13.17
CA GLY A 142 1.37 13.65 -12.58
C GLY A 142 0.89 13.69 -11.14
N ALA A 143 -0.25 13.04 -10.84
CA ALA A 143 -0.78 12.93 -9.48
C ALA A 143 0.08 11.99 -8.61
N VAL A 144 0.56 10.87 -9.16
CA VAL A 144 1.50 9.95 -8.51
C VAL A 144 2.80 10.68 -8.16
N SER A 145 3.31 11.54 -9.06
CA SER A 145 4.47 12.40 -8.76
C SER A 145 4.21 13.29 -7.53
N GLY A 146 2.99 13.80 -7.39
CA GLY A 146 2.57 14.51 -6.19
C GLY A 146 2.61 13.64 -4.93
N VAL A 147 2.19 12.39 -5.02
CA VAL A 147 2.32 11.42 -3.92
C VAL A 147 3.79 11.21 -3.54
N LEU A 148 4.70 11.09 -4.53
CA LEU A 148 6.14 10.98 -4.28
C LEU A 148 6.72 12.24 -3.61
N GLY A 149 6.29 13.43 -4.04
CA GLY A 149 6.67 14.70 -3.41
C GLY A 149 6.23 14.79 -1.95
N ALA A 150 4.99 14.37 -1.67
CA ALA A 150 4.47 14.32 -0.30
C ALA A 150 5.22 13.29 0.56
N TYR A 151 5.48 12.10 0.02
CA TYR A 151 6.25 11.06 0.73
C TYR A 151 7.68 11.53 1.04
N PHE A 152 8.33 12.21 0.09
CA PHE A 152 9.65 12.80 0.28
C PHE A 152 9.67 13.78 1.46
N MET A 153 8.64 14.61 1.62
CA MET A 153 8.50 15.54 2.73
C MET A 153 8.15 14.87 4.05
N LEU A 154 7.37 13.80 4.03
CA LEU A 154 6.93 13.09 5.23
C LEU A 154 8.01 12.13 5.74
N HIS A 155 8.58 11.30 4.87
CA HIS A 155 9.33 10.11 5.24
C HIS A 155 10.70 9.98 4.53
N PRO A 156 11.54 11.04 4.44
CA PRO A 156 12.75 11.01 3.63
C PRO A 156 13.78 9.96 4.05
N LYS A 157 13.79 9.59 5.33
CA LYS A 157 14.77 8.63 5.89
C LYS A 157 14.26 7.20 5.98
N ARG A 158 13.03 6.93 5.55
CA ARG A 158 12.50 5.56 5.50
C ARG A 158 13.21 4.76 4.43
N GLY A 159 13.42 3.47 4.69
CA GLY A 159 14.00 2.56 3.73
C GLY A 159 13.00 2.22 2.62
N VAL A 160 13.45 2.31 1.40
CA VAL A 160 12.74 1.82 0.21
C VAL A 160 13.60 0.74 -0.43
N TRP A 161 13.00 -0.41 -0.66
CA TRP A 161 13.64 -1.51 -1.36
C TRP A 161 13.46 -1.31 -2.86
N ILE A 162 14.54 -1.27 -3.59
CA ILE A 162 14.56 -1.13 -5.05
C ILE A 162 15.28 -2.31 -5.67
N LEU A 163 14.82 -2.72 -6.86
CA LEU A 163 15.49 -3.75 -7.64
C LEU A 163 16.56 -3.12 -8.50
N VAL A 164 17.82 -3.52 -8.28
CA VAL A 164 18.99 -3.11 -9.06
C VAL A 164 19.72 -4.37 -9.53
N PHE A 165 19.82 -4.58 -10.84
CA PHE A 165 20.44 -5.79 -11.43
C PHE A 165 19.97 -7.10 -10.78
N PHE A 166 18.65 -7.23 -10.59
CA PHE A 166 17.98 -8.37 -9.94
C PHE A 166 18.27 -8.55 -8.44
N MET A 167 19.01 -7.64 -7.81
CA MET A 167 19.22 -7.64 -6.37
C MET A 167 18.32 -6.61 -5.68
N PRO A 168 17.57 -7.00 -4.65
CA PRO A 168 16.83 -6.06 -3.82
C PRO A 168 17.80 -5.32 -2.90
N ILE A 169 17.92 -4.02 -3.12
CA ILE A 169 18.80 -3.13 -2.34
C ILE A 169 17.93 -2.12 -1.60
N ARG A 170 18.27 -1.88 -0.34
CA ARG A 170 17.58 -0.91 0.51
C ARG A 170 18.27 0.45 0.46
N PHE A 171 17.53 1.47 0.07
CA PHE A 171 17.99 2.86 0.06
C PHE A 171 17.07 3.76 0.85
N PRO A 172 17.54 4.88 1.41
CA PRO A 172 16.67 5.87 2.00
C PRO A 172 15.80 6.54 0.93
N ALA A 173 14.53 6.83 1.28
CA ALA A 173 13.57 7.40 0.34
C ALA A 173 14.07 8.69 -0.31
N TRP A 174 14.79 9.57 0.43
CA TRP A 174 15.36 10.79 -0.16
C TRP A 174 16.31 10.49 -1.33
N GLY A 175 17.07 9.39 -1.26
CA GLY A 175 17.98 9.00 -2.34
C GLY A 175 17.22 8.49 -3.56
N VAL A 176 16.25 7.59 -3.35
CA VAL A 176 15.42 7.02 -4.44
C VAL A 176 14.59 8.10 -5.13
N LEU A 177 13.86 8.90 -4.34
CA LEU A 177 12.96 9.92 -4.86
C LEU A 177 13.72 11.14 -5.39
N GLY A 178 14.88 11.47 -4.78
CA GLY A 178 15.78 12.52 -5.27
C GLY A 178 16.39 12.18 -6.63
N LEU A 179 16.83 10.93 -6.82
CA LEU A 179 17.30 10.46 -8.14
C LEU A 179 16.14 10.42 -9.14
N TRP A 180 14.95 10.02 -8.72
CA TRP A 180 13.78 9.98 -9.59
C TRP A 180 13.43 11.38 -10.10
N ILE A 181 13.29 12.38 -9.22
CA ILE A 181 12.98 13.76 -9.65
C ILE A 181 14.14 14.39 -10.42
N GLY A 182 15.39 14.12 -10.03
CA GLY A 182 16.57 14.56 -10.77
C GLY A 182 16.56 14.05 -12.22
N TYR A 183 16.17 12.78 -12.42
CA TYR A 183 15.98 12.21 -13.75
C TYR A 183 14.86 12.92 -14.54
N GLN A 184 13.73 13.30 -13.90
CA GLN A 184 12.68 14.07 -14.57
C GLN A 184 13.19 15.43 -15.03
N VAL A 185 13.89 16.15 -14.14
CA VAL A 185 14.47 17.48 -14.46
C VAL A 185 15.51 17.37 -15.58
N PHE A 186 16.41 16.40 -15.50
CA PHE A 186 17.42 16.17 -16.53
C PHE A 186 16.77 15.95 -17.91
N ASN A 187 15.75 15.07 -17.99
CA ASN A 187 15.09 14.81 -19.28
C ASN A 187 14.26 16.00 -19.76
N ALA A 188 13.62 16.76 -18.87
CA ALA A 188 12.91 17.97 -19.24
C ALA A 188 13.86 19.01 -19.89
N LEU A 189 15.06 19.17 -19.34
CA LEU A 189 16.08 20.08 -19.88
C LEU A 189 16.71 19.55 -21.17
N ALA A 190 16.96 18.23 -21.26
CA ALA A 190 17.60 17.60 -22.41
C ALA A 190 16.67 17.50 -23.62
N ALA A 191 15.37 17.22 -23.41
CA ALA A 191 14.40 17.04 -24.49
C ALA A 191 13.82 18.38 -25.00
N GLY A 192 13.86 19.42 -24.20
CA GLY A 192 13.23 20.70 -24.50
C GLY A 192 11.68 20.61 -24.54
N PRO A 193 10.98 21.69 -24.91
CA PRO A 193 9.52 21.72 -24.93
C PRO A 193 8.86 20.75 -25.92
N ALA A 194 9.53 20.41 -27.03
CA ALA A 194 9.03 19.51 -28.07
C ALA A 194 9.45 18.04 -27.87
N GLY A 195 10.03 17.68 -26.73
CA GLY A 195 10.68 16.39 -26.49
C GLY A 195 9.70 15.28 -26.12
N GLY A 196 9.35 14.58 -27.11
CA GLY A 196 8.75 13.27 -27.35
C GLY A 196 8.22 12.42 -26.19
N GLY A 197 6.92 12.30 -26.05
CA GLY A 197 6.22 11.12 -25.52
C GLY A 197 6.08 11.04 -24.00
N VAL A 198 6.86 11.72 -23.19
CA VAL A 198 6.73 11.76 -21.72
C VAL A 198 6.59 13.20 -21.25
N ALA A 199 5.53 13.45 -20.49
CA ALA A 199 5.24 14.78 -19.92
C ALA A 199 6.13 15.08 -18.69
N TRP A 200 7.44 15.27 -18.90
CA TRP A 200 8.40 15.51 -17.83
C TRP A 200 8.02 16.69 -16.92
N TYR A 201 7.53 17.78 -17.54
CA TYR A 201 7.09 18.96 -16.80
C TYR A 201 5.86 18.70 -15.91
N ALA A 202 4.96 17.81 -16.36
CA ALA A 202 3.85 17.37 -15.51
C ALA A 202 4.36 16.65 -14.24
N HIS A 203 5.39 15.81 -14.38
CA HIS A 203 5.98 15.12 -13.24
C HIS A 203 6.64 16.09 -12.26
N ILE A 204 7.36 17.07 -12.75
CA ILE A 204 8.02 18.10 -11.93
C ILE A 204 6.96 18.95 -11.20
N GLY A 205 5.94 19.42 -11.94
CA GLY A 205 4.83 20.19 -11.35
C GLY A 205 4.04 19.42 -10.32
N GLY A 206 3.75 18.16 -10.60
CA GLY A 206 3.07 17.25 -9.66
C GLY A 206 3.88 17.02 -8.38
N PHE A 207 5.18 16.74 -8.51
CA PHE A 207 6.06 16.52 -7.36
C PHE A 207 6.14 17.77 -6.47
N ALA A 208 6.34 18.93 -7.06
CA ALA A 208 6.39 20.21 -6.35
C ALA A 208 5.04 20.50 -5.65
N ALA A 209 3.91 20.30 -6.36
CA ALA A 209 2.59 20.46 -5.78
C ALA A 209 2.39 19.54 -4.58
N GLY A 210 2.78 18.27 -4.69
CA GLY A 210 2.68 17.31 -3.59
C GLY A 210 3.52 17.68 -2.38
N ALA A 211 4.75 18.11 -2.60
CA ALA A 211 5.64 18.58 -1.53
C ALA A 211 5.07 19.83 -0.80
N LEU A 212 4.37 20.70 -1.49
CA LEU A 212 3.75 21.88 -0.91
C LEU A 212 2.41 21.57 -0.25
N LEU A 213 1.53 20.84 -0.93
CA LEU A 213 0.17 20.55 -0.45
C LEU A 213 0.13 19.60 0.75
N VAL A 214 1.14 18.76 0.93
CA VAL A 214 1.22 17.90 2.12
C VAL A 214 1.27 18.71 3.42
N VAL A 215 1.83 19.91 3.39
CA VAL A 215 1.99 20.76 4.59
C VAL A 215 0.65 21.12 5.22
N PRO A 216 -0.34 21.69 4.51
CA PRO A 216 -1.65 22.01 5.06
C PRO A 216 -2.59 20.79 5.17
N LEU A 217 -2.44 19.77 4.32
CA LEU A 217 -3.40 18.67 4.23
C LEU A 217 -3.13 17.51 5.18
N ARG A 218 -1.89 17.36 5.70
CA ARG A 218 -1.60 16.32 6.68
C ARG A 218 -2.40 16.50 7.97
N LYS A 219 -2.71 15.42 8.66
CA LYS A 219 -3.35 15.46 9.98
C LYS A 219 -2.44 16.17 10.99
N ARG A 220 -3.06 16.87 11.94
CA ARG A 220 -2.33 17.47 13.06
C ARG A 220 -1.55 16.39 13.81
N GLY A 221 -0.29 16.67 14.14
CA GLY A 221 0.60 15.73 14.83
C GLY A 221 1.35 14.76 13.91
N VAL A 222 1.14 14.79 12.60
CA VAL A 222 2.01 14.10 11.63
C VAL A 222 3.24 14.98 11.37
N PRO A 223 4.45 14.53 11.75
CA PRO A 223 5.66 15.32 11.53
C PRO A 223 6.03 15.34 10.03
N LEU A 224 6.63 16.44 9.59
CA LEU A 224 7.43 16.47 8.37
C LEU A 224 8.85 15.97 8.68
N PHE A 225 9.51 15.41 7.68
CA PHE A 225 10.89 14.90 7.76
C PHE A 225 11.07 13.88 8.90
N ASP A 226 10.13 12.94 9.01
CA ASP A 226 10.19 11.86 9.99
C ASP A 226 11.57 11.18 9.96
N ARG A 227 12.22 11.13 11.12
CA ARG A 227 13.57 10.57 11.27
C ARG A 227 13.59 9.04 11.27
N GLY A 228 12.46 8.39 11.04
CA GLY A 228 12.40 6.92 10.99
C GLY A 228 12.40 6.26 12.37
N TYR A 229 12.27 7.01 13.44
CA TYR A 229 12.07 6.43 14.77
C TYR A 229 10.69 5.76 14.80
N VAL A 230 10.68 4.43 14.76
CA VAL A 230 9.53 3.67 15.22
C VAL A 230 9.33 4.07 16.68
N ARG A 231 8.31 4.90 16.94
CA ARG A 231 7.74 4.90 18.29
C ARG A 231 7.21 3.49 18.48
N HIS A 232 8.02 2.61 19.06
CA HIS A 232 7.46 1.43 19.69
C HIS A 232 6.38 1.98 20.60
N ARG A 233 5.11 1.84 20.21
CA ARG A 233 4.03 1.91 21.17
C ARG A 233 4.53 1.03 22.29
N ARG A 234 4.92 1.62 23.43
CA ARG A 234 5.19 0.84 24.64
C ARG A 234 3.95 -0.05 24.75
N ARG A 235 4.12 -1.33 24.44
CA ARG A 235 3.14 -2.30 24.88
C ARG A 235 3.04 -1.98 26.36
N THR A 236 1.89 -1.50 26.80
CA THR A 236 1.59 -1.49 28.25
C THR A 236 2.01 -2.87 28.71
N PRO A 237 2.93 -2.95 29.68
CA PRO A 237 3.30 -4.26 30.21
C PRO A 237 1.98 -4.97 30.48
N TYR A 238 1.88 -6.22 30.06
CA TYR A 238 0.75 -7.06 30.40
C TYR A 238 0.60 -6.97 31.92
N GLN A 239 -0.42 -6.27 32.41
CA GLN A 239 -0.87 -6.42 33.79
C GLN A 239 -1.71 -7.68 33.79
N PRO A 240 -1.25 -8.74 34.46
CA PRO A 240 -2.13 -9.88 34.67
C PRO A 240 -3.41 -9.36 35.35
N PRO A 241 -4.56 -9.94 35.07
CA PRO A 241 -5.76 -9.63 35.81
C PRO A 241 -5.42 -9.70 37.29
N PRO A 242 -5.96 -8.80 38.16
CA PRO A 242 -5.79 -8.95 39.59
C PRO A 242 -6.16 -10.40 39.92
N GLU A 243 -5.24 -11.09 40.63
CA GLU A 243 -5.52 -12.44 41.11
C GLU A 243 -6.90 -12.37 41.76
N ALA A 244 -7.83 -13.18 41.26
CA ALA A 244 -9.14 -13.29 41.88
C ALA A 244 -8.84 -13.63 43.34
N GLU A 245 -9.23 -12.72 44.25
CA GLU A 245 -9.16 -13.01 45.68
C GLU A 245 -9.82 -14.39 45.84
N THR A 246 -9.00 -15.37 46.19
CA THR A 246 -9.52 -16.68 46.57
C THR A 246 -10.52 -16.41 47.70
N PRO A 247 -11.79 -16.76 47.55
CA PRO A 247 -12.73 -16.59 48.62
C PRO A 247 -12.07 -17.16 49.88
N GLY A 248 -11.90 -16.34 50.89
CA GLY A 248 -11.18 -16.71 52.10
C GLY A 248 -11.62 -18.09 52.55
N ALA A 249 -10.66 -18.98 52.69
CA ALA A 249 -10.92 -20.25 53.34
C ALA A 249 -11.54 -19.91 54.69
N GLY A 250 -12.82 -20.16 54.85
CA GLY A 250 -13.50 -20.04 56.12
C GLY A 250 -12.73 -20.86 57.14
N PRO A 251 -12.81 -20.51 58.43
CA PRO A 251 -12.12 -21.25 59.47
C PRO A 251 -12.56 -22.72 59.34
N TRP A 252 -11.64 -23.59 58.94
CA TRP A 252 -11.84 -25.03 58.98
C TRP A 252 -11.99 -25.39 60.46
N GLU A 253 -13.17 -25.73 60.86
CA GLU A 253 -13.37 -26.44 62.09
C GLU A 253 -12.62 -27.77 62.00
N GLU A 254 -11.57 -27.94 62.81
CA GLU A 254 -10.91 -29.23 62.94
C GLU A 254 -11.95 -30.25 63.44
N PRO A 255 -12.09 -31.40 62.77
CA PRO A 255 -12.99 -32.45 63.27
C PRO A 255 -12.53 -32.90 64.67
N PRO A 256 -13.47 -33.19 65.58
CA PRO A 256 -13.14 -33.57 66.95
C PRO A 256 -12.20 -34.77 66.97
N ALA A 257 -11.22 -34.75 67.83
CA ALA A 257 -10.11 -35.69 67.92
C ALA A 257 -10.49 -37.15 68.26
N ASP A 258 -11.79 -37.47 68.34
CA ASP A 258 -12.29 -38.80 68.75
C ASP A 258 -12.75 -39.70 67.56
N SER A 259 -12.42 -39.34 66.32
CA SER A 259 -12.78 -40.17 65.15
C SER A 259 -11.57 -40.74 64.39
N ALA A 260 -10.49 -41.08 65.12
CA ALA A 260 -9.46 -41.88 64.53
C ALA A 260 -9.94 -43.32 64.33
N PRO A 261 -9.98 -43.88 63.12
CA PRO A 261 -10.29 -45.28 62.93
C PRO A 261 -9.20 -46.15 63.52
N ASP A 262 -9.62 -47.22 64.19
CA ASP A 262 -8.81 -48.27 64.81
C ASP A 262 -7.86 -48.93 63.77
N PRO A 263 -6.55 -48.99 64.00
CA PRO A 263 -5.58 -49.48 62.99
C PRO A 263 -5.55 -51.02 62.82
N GLU A 264 -6.46 -51.77 63.41
CA GLU A 264 -6.48 -53.27 63.37
C GLU A 264 -7.67 -53.87 62.68
N ALA A 265 -8.33 -53.27 61.72
CA ALA A 265 -9.37 -53.96 60.95
C ALA A 265 -9.05 -53.84 59.46
N ASP A 266 -8.58 -54.89 58.93
CA ASP A 266 -8.78 -55.55 57.67
C ASP A 266 -7.57 -55.86 56.86
N GLY A 267 -7.24 -57.15 56.94
CA GLY A 267 -6.49 -57.88 55.93
C GLY A 267 -7.36 -58.10 54.68
N ASP A 268 -6.65 -58.22 53.58
CA ASP A 268 -7.03 -58.89 52.33
C ASP A 268 -8.28 -58.43 51.58
N ALA A 269 -8.13 -57.36 50.80
CA ALA A 269 -8.90 -57.19 49.56
C ALA A 269 -7.94 -56.99 48.35
N PRO A 270 -8.05 -57.83 47.32
CA PRO A 270 -7.18 -57.73 46.14
C PRO A 270 -7.56 -56.51 45.31
N TRP A 271 -6.57 -55.75 44.92
CA TRP A 271 -6.71 -54.59 44.00
C TRP A 271 -7.31 -55.04 42.67
N GLN A 272 -8.47 -54.50 42.30
CA GLN A 272 -9.03 -54.65 40.96
C GLN A 272 -8.49 -53.48 40.09
N GLU A 273 -7.85 -53.85 38.98
CA GLU A 273 -7.44 -52.88 37.97
C GLU A 273 -8.67 -52.19 37.35
N PRO A 274 -8.63 -50.89 37.09
CA PRO A 274 -9.67 -50.19 36.36
C PRO A 274 -9.81 -50.73 34.95
N PRO A 275 -11.01 -50.84 34.37
CA PRO A 275 -11.21 -51.40 33.03
C PRO A 275 -10.58 -50.54 31.97
N ALA A 276 -9.86 -51.20 31.04
CA ALA A 276 -9.24 -50.60 29.88
C ALA A 276 -10.27 -49.83 29.00
N ALA A 277 -9.92 -48.63 28.59
CA ALA A 277 -10.68 -47.83 27.65
C ALA A 277 -10.90 -48.60 26.33
N ARG A 278 -12.14 -48.76 25.91
CA ARG A 278 -12.50 -49.39 24.63
C ARG A 278 -11.98 -48.51 23.46
N PRO A 279 -11.36 -49.09 22.42
CA PRO A 279 -11.11 -48.40 21.18
C PRO A 279 -12.43 -48.24 20.41
N ASN A 280 -12.72 -46.99 19.97
CA ASN A 280 -13.83 -46.74 19.06
C ASN A 280 -13.53 -47.44 17.73
N GLY A 281 -14.43 -48.41 17.43
CA GLY A 281 -14.46 -49.13 16.17
C GLY A 281 -14.78 -48.22 15.01
N GLY A 282 -14.04 -48.47 13.96
CA GLY A 282 -14.11 -47.79 12.71
C GLY A 282 -15.33 -48.12 11.89
N ASP A 283 -15.37 -47.55 10.75
CA ASP A 283 -15.72 -48.24 9.51
C ASP A 283 -15.08 -47.61 8.30
N PRO A 284 -14.84 -48.41 7.25
CA PRO A 284 -13.89 -48.10 6.19
C PRO A 284 -14.58 -47.61 4.92
N GLN A 285 -13.75 -47.21 3.99
CA GLN A 285 -14.00 -46.89 2.56
C GLN A 285 -14.08 -45.41 2.21
N HIS A 286 -12.95 -44.89 1.71
CA HIS A 286 -12.86 -44.45 0.31
C HIS A 286 -11.40 -44.31 -0.12
N GLN A 287 -11.13 -44.97 -1.21
CA GLN A 287 -9.86 -44.99 -1.96
C GLN A 287 -9.62 -43.65 -2.64
N GLY A 288 -8.37 -43.27 -2.78
CA GLY A 288 -7.92 -42.58 -3.96
C GLY A 288 -7.36 -41.17 -3.78
N GLY A 289 -6.06 -41.02 -3.99
CA GLY A 289 -5.63 -39.86 -4.74
C GLY A 289 -4.65 -38.89 -4.08
N ALA A 290 -3.41 -39.00 -4.52
CA ALA A 290 -2.46 -37.93 -4.73
C ALA A 290 -1.74 -37.30 -3.52
N ARG A 291 -0.52 -37.75 -3.35
CA ARG A 291 0.52 -37.11 -2.56
C ARG A 291 0.98 -35.80 -3.20
N GLY A 292 0.77 -34.68 -2.52
CA GLY A 292 1.40 -33.40 -2.83
C GLY A 292 2.83 -33.30 -2.23
N PRO A 293 3.78 -32.59 -2.88
CA PRO A 293 5.19 -32.62 -2.54
C PRO A 293 5.63 -31.45 -1.63
N TRP A 294 5.09 -31.34 -0.41
CA TRP A 294 5.60 -30.36 0.56
C TRP A 294 5.63 -30.92 1.98
N GLY A 295 6.61 -31.73 2.23
CA GLY A 295 6.86 -32.28 3.56
C GLY A 295 8.36 -32.40 3.84
N ARG A 296 9.04 -31.33 4.14
CA ARG A 296 10.27 -31.32 4.97
C ARG A 296 10.38 -30.01 5.71
N ARG A 297 10.25 -30.05 7.03
CA ARG A 297 10.66 -28.96 7.92
C ARG A 297 12.18 -28.94 7.98
N PRO A 298 12.84 -27.77 7.86
CA PRO A 298 14.27 -27.66 8.14
C PRO A 298 14.50 -27.68 9.64
N ARG A 299 15.45 -28.53 10.08
CA ARG A 299 16.02 -28.51 11.43
C ARG A 299 16.89 -27.27 11.58
N GLY A 300 16.70 -26.51 12.65
CA GLY A 300 17.55 -25.40 13.01
C GLY A 300 18.95 -25.84 13.46
N PRO A 301 19.98 -24.99 13.24
CA PRO A 301 21.36 -25.26 13.62
C PRO A 301 21.67 -24.71 15.00
N TRP A 302 21.49 -25.46 16.06
CA TRP A 302 22.17 -25.26 17.36
C TRP A 302 22.06 -26.53 18.20
N SER A 303 23.01 -27.41 18.06
CA SER A 303 23.47 -28.29 19.13
C SER A 303 24.99 -28.43 19.03
N ARG A 304 25.66 -27.78 19.98
CA ARG A 304 27.05 -28.07 20.28
C ARG A 304 27.16 -29.50 20.82
N ARG A 305 28.16 -30.21 20.41
CA ARG A 305 28.99 -31.07 21.27
C ARG A 305 30.30 -31.42 20.56
N ASP A 306 31.26 -31.09 21.33
CA ASP A 306 32.59 -31.70 21.58
C ASP A 306 33.53 -31.75 20.38
#